data_fe00309717023cb1d305075189d45b08
#
_entry.id   fe00309717023cb1d305075189d45b08
#
_cell.length_a   1.000
_cell.length_b   1.000
_cell.length_c   1.000
_cell.angle_alpha   90.00
_cell.angle_beta   90.00
_cell.angle_gamma   90.00
#
_symmetry.space_group_name_H-M   'P 1'
#
loop_
_entity.id
_entity.type
_entity.pdbx_description
1 polymer ?
#
loop_
_entity_poly.entity_id
_entity_poly.type
_entity_poly.pdbx_seq_one_letter_code
_entity_poly.pdbx_strand_id
1 'polypeptide(L)'
;MRKKWFYFYHSLEEIRVDQQTMRITLATGPNSELESFALRAALENFGAKVDMHWIGRPNDLIHVLSRGNRGDTDYLLLSFHGEEGELLMPELGEDVYEEREPRSSTFGANEVKQYASLEGLHVISTGCTLGEQKLANAFLEVGALSYIAPDDYIDGNAAFIFVLSLMYEMMNNTKTVRNAFERARSIDEETKLFQLYMQKGKKG
;
A
#
# COMPACT_ATOMS: atom_id res chain seq x y z
N MET A 1 34.91 -1.45 43.94
CA MET A 1 33.57 -1.86 43.52
C MET A 1 33.43 -1.68 42.00
N ARG A 2 33.73 -2.73 41.26
CA ARG A 2 33.40 -2.82 39.82
C ARG A 2 32.49 -4.01 39.68
N LYS A 3 31.17 -3.78 39.43
CA LYS A 3 30.19 -4.84 39.17
C LYS A 3 29.52 -4.64 37.82
N LYS A 4 29.76 -5.62 36.94
CA LYS A 4 28.80 -6.32 36.12
C LYS A 4 27.88 -5.48 35.19
N TRP A 5 28.41 -5.24 33.98
CA TRP A 5 27.58 -4.89 32.81
C TRP A 5 27.90 -5.81 31.63
N PHE A 6 28.07 -7.14 31.84
CA PHE A 6 28.52 -8.05 30.76
C PHE A 6 27.67 -9.30 30.58
N TYR A 7 26.39 -9.32 31.02
CA TYR A 7 25.58 -10.54 30.91
C TYR A 7 24.16 -10.27 30.38
N PHE A 8 23.99 -9.54 29.29
CA PHE A 8 22.65 -9.40 28.66
C PHE A 8 22.63 -9.60 27.14
N TYR A 9 23.72 -10.08 26.55
CA TYR A 9 23.79 -10.22 25.08
C TYR A 9 23.72 -11.68 24.57
N HIS A 10 23.50 -12.69 25.40
CA HIS A 10 23.58 -14.08 24.96
C HIS A 10 22.29 -14.90 25.10
N SER A 11 21.13 -14.31 25.33
CA SER A 11 19.88 -15.07 25.43
C SER A 11 18.72 -14.62 24.54
N LEU A 12 18.96 -13.81 23.54
CA LEU A 12 17.94 -13.35 22.59
C LEU A 12 18.00 -13.99 21.20
N GLU A 13 18.88 -14.97 21.00
CA GLU A 13 18.98 -15.69 19.69
C GLU A 13 18.08 -16.89 19.56
N GLU A 14 17.36 -17.31 20.61
CA GLU A 14 16.43 -18.44 20.52
C GLU A 14 15.02 -18.00 20.87
N ILE A 15 14.29 -17.43 19.97
CA ILE A 15 12.85 -17.54 19.65
C ILE A 15 12.53 -16.45 18.59
N ARG A 16 13.12 -16.54 17.42
CA ARG A 16 12.41 -16.10 16.22
C ARG A 16 11.80 -17.37 15.61
N VAL A 17 10.59 -17.69 16.03
CA VAL A 17 9.67 -18.43 15.16
C VAL A 17 9.76 -17.73 13.80
N ASP A 18 9.96 -18.50 12.76
CA ASP A 18 10.07 -18.08 11.37
C ASP A 18 8.81 -17.29 10.96
N GLN A 19 8.69 -16.05 11.43
CA GLN A 19 7.69 -15.12 10.93
C GLN A 19 8.18 -14.74 9.54
N GLN A 20 7.55 -15.32 8.55
CA GLN A 20 7.79 -14.98 7.14
C GLN A 20 7.82 -13.45 7.02
N THR A 21 8.96 -12.90 6.63
CA THR A 21 9.14 -11.44 6.49
C THR A 21 8.10 -10.90 5.53
N MET A 22 7.26 -9.99 6.00
CA MET A 22 6.24 -9.35 5.17
C MET A 22 6.89 -8.60 4.02
N ARG A 23 6.43 -8.82 2.80
CA ARG A 23 6.95 -8.20 1.59
C ARG A 23 5.95 -7.17 1.08
N ILE A 24 6.43 -5.96 0.87
CA ILE A 24 5.62 -4.82 0.45
C ILE A 24 6.20 -4.25 -0.84
N THR A 25 5.37 -4.16 -1.86
CA THR A 25 5.66 -3.34 -3.03
C THR A 25 5.08 -1.96 -2.80
N LEU A 26 5.92 -0.93 -2.85
CA LEU A 26 5.53 0.47 -2.70
C LEU A 26 5.64 1.18 -4.05
N ALA A 27 4.52 1.49 -4.68
CA ALA A 27 4.46 2.30 -5.88
C ALA A 27 4.28 3.77 -5.51
N THR A 28 5.21 4.60 -5.97
CA THR A 28 5.29 6.03 -5.65
C THR A 28 4.88 6.86 -6.86
N GLY A 29 3.74 7.53 -6.75
CA GLY A 29 3.23 8.46 -7.76
C GLY A 29 3.91 9.83 -7.70
N PRO A 30 3.54 10.75 -8.63
CA PRO A 30 4.09 12.09 -8.66
C PRO A 30 3.80 12.86 -7.36
N ASN A 31 4.80 13.60 -6.89
CA ASN A 31 4.76 14.43 -5.67
C ASN A 31 4.49 13.67 -4.35
N SER A 32 4.66 12.32 -4.33
CA SER A 32 4.49 11.48 -3.14
C SER A 32 5.82 10.97 -2.56
N GLU A 33 6.94 11.56 -2.98
CA GLU A 33 8.29 11.06 -2.68
C GLU A 33 8.59 11.08 -1.17
N LEU A 34 8.29 12.19 -0.50
CA LEU A 34 8.58 12.32 0.94
C LEU A 34 7.77 11.34 1.78
N GLU A 35 6.47 11.18 1.48
CA GLU A 35 5.63 10.18 2.12
C GLU A 35 6.18 8.77 1.90
N SER A 36 6.51 8.43 0.66
CA SER A 36 7.02 7.12 0.30
C SER A 36 8.35 6.79 0.98
N PHE A 37 9.29 7.73 1.06
CA PHE A 37 10.54 7.53 1.80
C PHE A 37 10.29 7.30 3.30
N ALA A 38 9.38 8.07 3.90
CA ALA A 38 9.04 7.93 5.31
C ALA A 38 8.32 6.61 5.60
N LEU A 39 7.36 6.20 4.74
CA LEU A 39 6.68 4.90 4.80
C LEU A 39 7.69 3.76 4.69
N ARG A 40 8.56 3.78 3.68
CA ARG A 40 9.60 2.76 3.51
C ARG A 40 10.46 2.61 4.76
N ALA A 41 11.01 3.71 5.26
CA ALA A 41 11.89 3.67 6.43
C ALA A 41 11.19 3.09 7.67
N ALA A 42 9.93 3.46 7.91
CA ALA A 42 9.15 2.96 9.03
C ALA A 42 8.79 1.48 8.87
N LEU A 43 8.35 1.06 7.69
CA LEU A 43 7.97 -0.33 7.40
C LEU A 43 9.17 -1.28 7.49
N GLU A 44 10.33 -0.88 6.98
CA GLU A 44 11.59 -1.63 7.13
C GLU A 44 12.02 -1.71 8.60
N ASN A 45 11.82 -0.63 9.38
CA ASN A 45 12.06 -0.65 10.83
C ASN A 45 11.10 -1.60 11.58
N PHE A 46 9.87 -1.80 11.09
CA PHE A 46 8.95 -2.80 11.63
C PHE A 46 9.33 -4.24 11.22
N GLY A 47 10.26 -4.41 10.29
CA GLY A 47 10.77 -5.72 9.84
C GLY A 47 10.21 -6.18 8.49
N ALA A 48 9.54 -5.32 7.72
CA ALA A 48 9.16 -5.63 6.35
C ALA A 48 10.35 -5.57 5.40
N LYS A 49 10.21 -6.25 4.25
CA LYS A 49 11.01 -5.98 3.06
C LYS A 49 10.20 -5.08 2.13
N VAL A 50 10.72 -3.90 1.78
CA VAL A 50 10.03 -2.94 0.92
C VAL A 50 10.75 -2.79 -0.41
N ASP A 51 10.09 -3.19 -1.49
CA ASP A 51 10.53 -2.93 -2.86
C ASP A 51 9.80 -1.70 -3.39
N MET A 52 10.56 -0.62 -3.65
CA MET A 52 10.01 0.70 -4.02
C MET A 52 10.12 0.93 -5.52
N HIS A 53 9.00 1.31 -6.16
CA HIS A 53 8.89 1.58 -7.57
C HIS A 53 8.46 3.03 -7.82
N TRP A 54 9.26 3.75 -8.58
CA TRP A 54 8.93 5.11 -9.04
C TRP A 54 8.02 5.04 -10.25
N ILE A 55 6.91 5.73 -10.19
CA ILE A 55 5.94 5.77 -11.29
C ILE A 55 6.12 7.09 -12.03
N GLY A 56 6.97 7.06 -13.05
CA GLY A 56 7.24 8.18 -13.94
C GLY A 56 6.32 8.22 -15.16
N ARG A 57 5.53 7.16 -15.40
CA ARG A 57 4.63 7.02 -16.53
C ARG A 57 3.56 5.94 -16.28
N PRO A 58 2.44 5.92 -17.02
CA PRO A 58 1.40 4.89 -16.86
C PRO A 58 1.90 3.46 -17.02
N ASN A 59 2.83 3.20 -17.94
CA ASN A 59 3.39 1.85 -18.12
C ASN A 59 4.16 1.35 -16.88
N ASP A 60 4.80 2.22 -16.10
CA ASP A 60 5.46 1.81 -14.85
C ASP A 60 4.42 1.26 -13.86
N LEU A 61 3.28 1.94 -13.72
CA LEU A 61 2.20 1.46 -12.86
C LEU A 61 1.60 0.15 -13.40
N ILE A 62 1.39 0.05 -14.71
CA ILE A 62 0.91 -1.17 -15.36
C ILE A 62 1.86 -2.34 -15.08
N HIS A 63 3.17 -2.16 -15.17
CA HIS A 63 4.14 -3.20 -14.86
C HIS A 63 4.06 -3.67 -13.41
N VAL A 64 3.85 -2.76 -12.45
CA VAL A 64 3.64 -3.12 -11.04
C VAL A 64 2.32 -3.85 -10.84
N LEU A 65 1.23 -3.37 -11.44
CA LEU A 65 -0.10 -3.97 -11.29
C LEU A 65 -0.23 -5.32 -12.00
N SER A 66 0.45 -5.52 -13.13
CA SER A 66 0.38 -6.75 -13.94
C SER A 66 1.36 -7.87 -13.53
N ARG A 67 2.12 -7.72 -12.44
CA ARG A 67 3.22 -8.60 -12.00
C ARG A 67 4.53 -8.45 -12.78
N GLY A 68 4.61 -7.66 -13.82
CA GLY A 68 5.81 -7.56 -14.67
C GLY A 68 7.09 -7.22 -13.90
N ASN A 69 7.03 -6.22 -13.01
CA ASN A 69 8.14 -5.77 -12.16
C ASN A 69 7.90 -6.02 -10.66
N ARG A 70 6.78 -6.61 -10.30
CA ARG A 70 6.46 -6.93 -8.92
C ARG A 70 6.93 -8.35 -8.62
N GLY A 71 7.90 -8.51 -7.73
CA GLY A 71 8.29 -9.80 -7.18
C GLY A 71 7.20 -10.43 -6.31
N ASP A 72 7.56 -11.47 -5.56
CA ASP A 72 6.67 -11.97 -4.52
C ASP A 72 6.38 -10.86 -3.51
N THR A 73 5.13 -10.51 -3.34
CA THR A 73 4.68 -9.46 -2.42
C THR A 73 3.38 -9.88 -1.74
N ASP A 74 3.21 -9.43 -0.49
CA ASP A 74 2.00 -9.68 0.30
C ASP A 74 1.07 -8.47 0.25
N TYR A 75 1.65 -7.26 0.20
CA TYR A 75 0.97 -5.98 0.19
C TYR A 75 1.45 -5.09 -0.93
N LEU A 76 0.51 -4.49 -1.65
CA LEU A 76 0.77 -3.41 -2.60
C LEU A 76 0.33 -2.09 -1.95
N LEU A 77 1.27 -1.19 -1.73
CA LEU A 77 1.03 0.14 -1.19
C LEU A 77 1.17 1.17 -2.32
N LEU A 78 0.10 1.90 -2.58
CA LEU A 78 0.01 2.94 -3.60
C LEU A 78 0.06 4.31 -2.91
N SER A 79 1.23 4.96 -2.92
CA SER A 79 1.43 6.31 -2.42
C SER A 79 1.27 7.28 -3.59
N PHE A 80 0.05 7.80 -3.74
CA PHE A 80 -0.36 8.64 -4.85
C PHE A 80 -1.25 9.79 -4.37
N HIS A 81 -1.34 10.84 -5.15
CA HIS A 81 -2.49 11.73 -5.09
C HIS A 81 -3.68 11.10 -5.81
N GLY A 82 -4.88 11.46 -5.40
CA GLY A 82 -6.12 10.99 -6.01
C GLY A 82 -7.15 12.09 -6.14
N GLU A 83 -7.99 12.00 -7.15
CA GLU A 83 -9.11 12.89 -7.42
C GLU A 83 -10.23 12.12 -8.12
N GLU A 84 -11.46 12.34 -7.71
CA GLU A 84 -12.66 11.70 -8.31
C GLU A 84 -12.55 10.16 -8.43
N GLY A 85 -11.93 9.51 -7.44
CA GLY A 85 -11.74 8.05 -7.43
C GLY A 85 -10.69 7.54 -8.43
N GLU A 86 -9.79 8.37 -8.92
CA GLU A 86 -8.72 8.02 -9.85
C GLU A 86 -7.34 8.46 -9.34
N LEU A 87 -6.32 7.64 -9.57
CA LEU A 87 -4.93 7.98 -9.25
C LEU A 87 -4.43 9.05 -10.23
N LEU A 88 -3.78 10.10 -9.72
CA LEU A 88 -3.16 11.10 -10.55
C LEU A 88 -1.84 10.60 -11.15
N MET A 89 -1.70 10.70 -12.45
CA MET A 89 -0.54 10.23 -13.20
C MET A 89 0.37 11.39 -13.59
N PRO A 90 1.67 11.14 -13.86
CA PRO A 90 2.57 12.17 -14.38
C PRO A 90 2.08 12.68 -15.72
N GLU A 91 2.15 14.00 -15.92
CA GLU A 91 1.96 14.61 -17.24
C GLU A 91 3.22 14.40 -18.09
N LEU A 92 3.06 13.79 -19.25
CA LEU A 92 4.13 13.55 -20.21
C LEU A 92 3.90 14.34 -21.50
N GLY A 93 4.98 14.72 -22.18
CA GLY A 93 4.90 15.22 -23.56
C GLY A 93 4.35 14.13 -24.50
N GLU A 94 3.58 14.53 -25.50
CA GLU A 94 2.92 13.60 -26.44
C GLU A 94 3.89 12.64 -27.14
N ASP A 95 5.12 13.06 -27.38
CA ASP A 95 6.19 12.31 -28.03
C ASP A 95 6.92 11.34 -27.08
N VAL A 96 6.64 11.40 -25.77
CA VAL A 96 7.27 10.55 -24.75
C VAL A 96 6.50 9.25 -24.52
N TYR A 97 5.18 9.23 -24.80
CA TYR A 97 4.36 8.02 -24.58
C TYR A 97 4.82 6.85 -25.46
N GLU A 98 4.83 5.67 -24.87
CA GLU A 98 5.07 4.41 -25.60
C GLU A 98 3.85 4.01 -26.44
N GLU A 99 4.08 3.10 -27.40
CA GLU A 99 2.98 2.52 -28.17
C GLU A 99 2.01 1.77 -27.25
N ARG A 100 0.71 2.09 -27.36
CA ARG A 100 -0.39 1.52 -26.55
C ARG A 100 -0.38 1.90 -25.05
N GLU A 101 0.47 2.82 -24.65
CA GLU A 101 0.43 3.36 -23.29
C GLU A 101 -0.81 4.25 -23.12
N PRO A 102 -1.54 4.15 -22.00
CA PRO A 102 -2.63 5.07 -21.70
C PRO A 102 -2.14 6.51 -21.67
N ARG A 103 -2.84 7.39 -22.39
CA ARG A 103 -2.50 8.83 -22.48
C ARG A 103 -3.45 9.65 -21.62
N SER A 104 -3.59 9.28 -20.38
CA SER A 104 -4.47 9.96 -19.42
C SER A 104 -3.64 10.51 -18.27
N SER A 105 -4.03 11.68 -17.77
CA SER A 105 -3.52 12.23 -16.51
C SER A 105 -4.03 11.49 -15.27
N THR A 106 -4.90 10.50 -15.47
CA THR A 106 -5.47 9.69 -14.39
C THR A 106 -5.46 8.21 -14.73
N PHE A 107 -5.53 7.36 -13.68
CA PHE A 107 -5.60 5.91 -13.78
C PHE A 107 -6.70 5.41 -12.84
N GLY A 108 -7.79 4.97 -13.43
CA GLY A 108 -9.01 4.65 -12.69
C GLY A 108 -9.42 3.19 -12.76
N ALA A 109 -10.68 2.94 -12.46
CA ALA A 109 -11.26 1.59 -12.41
C ALA A 109 -11.19 0.83 -13.74
N ASN A 110 -11.27 1.52 -14.88
CA ASN A 110 -11.20 0.87 -16.20
C ASN A 110 -9.79 0.35 -16.48
N GLU A 111 -8.78 1.15 -16.21
CA GLU A 111 -7.37 0.80 -16.37
C GLU A 111 -6.97 -0.31 -15.40
N VAL A 112 -7.43 -0.26 -14.13
CA VAL A 112 -7.23 -1.36 -13.17
C VAL A 112 -7.79 -2.67 -13.73
N LYS A 113 -9.04 -2.69 -14.21
CA LYS A 113 -9.65 -3.89 -14.80
C LYS A 113 -8.93 -4.40 -16.03
N GLN A 114 -8.39 -3.50 -16.82
CA GLN A 114 -7.72 -3.83 -18.08
C GLN A 114 -6.31 -4.40 -17.86
N TYR A 115 -5.55 -3.86 -16.91
CA TYR A 115 -4.12 -4.11 -16.81
C TYR A 115 -3.67 -4.85 -15.55
N ALA A 116 -4.48 -4.86 -14.49
CA ALA A 116 -4.04 -5.42 -13.21
C ALA A 116 -4.31 -6.92 -13.07
N SER A 117 -3.43 -7.59 -12.29
CA SER A 117 -3.53 -8.99 -11.90
C SER A 117 -3.00 -9.10 -10.46
N LEU A 118 -3.92 -9.16 -9.48
CA LEU A 118 -3.61 -8.90 -8.06
C LEU A 118 -4.02 -10.06 -7.14
N GLU A 119 -4.07 -11.28 -7.69
CA GLU A 119 -4.47 -12.45 -6.92
C GLU A 119 -3.63 -12.64 -5.67
N GLY A 120 -4.30 -12.71 -4.53
CA GLY A 120 -3.66 -12.98 -3.23
C GLY A 120 -3.05 -11.77 -2.55
N LEU A 121 -3.20 -10.55 -3.09
CA LEU A 121 -2.64 -9.34 -2.52
C LEU A 121 -3.64 -8.53 -1.71
N HIS A 122 -3.13 -7.85 -0.70
CA HIS A 122 -3.79 -6.73 -0.05
C HIS A 122 -3.31 -5.42 -0.67
N VAL A 123 -4.23 -4.53 -1.04
CA VAL A 123 -3.91 -3.23 -1.65
C VAL A 123 -4.29 -2.12 -0.68
N ILE A 124 -3.37 -1.18 -0.47
CA ILE A 124 -3.57 0.02 0.38
C ILE A 124 -3.21 1.24 -0.47
N SER A 125 -4.04 2.26 -0.48
CA SER A 125 -3.76 3.52 -1.15
C SER A 125 -3.91 4.71 -0.19
N THR A 126 -3.06 5.74 -0.34
CA THR A 126 -3.05 6.93 0.52
C THR A 126 -3.74 8.15 -0.12
N GLY A 127 -4.03 8.11 -1.43
CA GLY A 127 -4.57 9.26 -2.16
C GLY A 127 -6.03 9.57 -1.81
N CYS A 128 -6.36 10.85 -1.87
CA CYS A 128 -7.72 11.36 -1.68
C CYS A 128 -8.73 10.67 -2.59
N THR A 129 -9.94 10.42 -2.10
CA THR A 129 -11.08 9.84 -2.85
C THR A 129 -10.87 8.45 -3.45
N LEU A 130 -9.67 7.87 -3.34
CA LEU A 130 -9.37 6.55 -3.94
C LEU A 130 -10.15 5.40 -3.30
N GLY A 131 -10.80 5.62 -2.15
CA GLY A 131 -11.73 4.67 -1.51
C GLY A 131 -13.12 4.61 -2.15
N GLU A 132 -13.36 5.30 -3.27
CA GLU A 132 -14.62 5.20 -3.97
C GLU A 132 -14.96 3.76 -4.39
N GLN A 133 -16.25 3.40 -4.26
CA GLN A 133 -16.75 2.04 -4.51
C GLN A 133 -16.39 1.51 -5.90
N LYS A 134 -16.37 2.38 -6.93
CA LYS A 134 -16.07 1.99 -8.32
C LYS A 134 -14.64 1.48 -8.45
N LEU A 135 -13.67 2.22 -7.88
CA LEU A 135 -12.26 1.84 -7.90
C LEU A 135 -12.01 0.62 -7.01
N ALA A 136 -12.58 0.61 -5.80
CA ALA A 136 -12.49 -0.53 -4.89
C ALA A 136 -12.98 -1.84 -5.51
N ASN A 137 -14.13 -1.81 -6.18
CA ASN A 137 -14.66 -2.98 -6.90
C ASN A 137 -13.70 -3.44 -8.00
N ALA A 138 -13.07 -2.52 -8.75
CA ALA A 138 -12.12 -2.88 -9.79
C ALA A 138 -10.92 -3.64 -9.21
N PHE A 139 -10.34 -3.18 -8.10
CA PHE A 139 -9.25 -3.89 -7.43
C PHE A 139 -9.65 -5.29 -6.94
N LEU A 140 -10.86 -5.45 -6.38
CA LEU A 140 -11.35 -6.77 -5.94
C LEU A 140 -11.64 -7.70 -7.13
N GLU A 141 -12.19 -7.18 -8.23
CA GLU A 141 -12.49 -7.97 -9.45
C GLU A 141 -11.22 -8.55 -10.08
N VAL A 142 -10.08 -7.84 -10.01
CA VAL A 142 -8.79 -8.32 -10.54
C VAL A 142 -7.98 -9.14 -9.52
N GLY A 143 -8.62 -9.58 -8.43
CA GLY A 143 -8.09 -10.61 -7.52
C GLY A 143 -7.54 -10.10 -6.19
N ALA A 144 -7.56 -8.81 -5.90
CA ALA A 144 -7.11 -8.32 -4.58
C ALA A 144 -7.97 -8.91 -3.45
N LEU A 145 -7.33 -9.37 -2.37
CA LEU A 145 -8.00 -9.90 -1.17
C LEU A 145 -8.73 -8.79 -0.41
N SER A 146 -8.11 -7.62 -0.37
CA SER A 146 -8.70 -6.41 0.20
C SER A 146 -8.16 -5.17 -0.51
N TYR A 147 -8.96 -4.11 -0.44
CA TYR A 147 -8.57 -2.75 -0.84
C TYR A 147 -8.89 -1.78 0.29
N ILE A 148 -7.93 -0.93 0.65
CA ILE A 148 -8.04 0.05 1.73
C ILE A 148 -7.61 1.41 1.20
N ALA A 149 -8.48 2.41 1.28
CA ALA A 149 -8.17 3.79 0.85
C ALA A 149 -9.18 4.79 1.46
N PRO A 150 -8.86 6.09 1.52
CA PRO A 150 -9.79 7.12 1.97
C PRO A 150 -10.85 7.40 0.88
N ASP A 151 -12.12 7.56 1.29
CA ASP A 151 -13.24 7.82 0.39
C ASP A 151 -13.57 9.31 0.21
N ASP A 152 -12.78 10.19 0.84
CA ASP A 152 -12.90 11.64 0.72
C ASP A 152 -11.50 12.27 0.69
N TYR A 153 -11.43 13.59 0.61
CA TYR A 153 -10.19 14.35 0.72
C TYR A 153 -9.63 14.24 2.14
N ILE A 154 -8.37 13.86 2.26
CA ILE A 154 -7.70 13.58 3.52
C ILE A 154 -6.40 14.38 3.64
N ASP A 155 -6.05 14.80 4.87
CA ASP A 155 -4.72 15.32 5.16
C ASP A 155 -3.64 14.24 4.97
N GLY A 156 -2.57 14.58 4.25
CA GLY A 156 -1.50 13.63 3.95
C GLY A 156 -0.81 13.05 5.19
N ASN A 157 -0.70 13.84 6.29
CA ASN A 157 -0.13 13.32 7.54
C ASN A 157 -1.08 12.30 8.18
N ALA A 158 -2.40 12.50 8.09
CA ALA A 158 -3.38 11.56 8.60
C ALA A 158 -3.35 10.24 7.79
N ALA A 159 -3.22 10.31 6.45
CA ALA A 159 -3.06 9.14 5.61
C ALA A 159 -1.78 8.36 5.97
N PHE A 160 -0.67 9.06 6.14
CA PHE A 160 0.60 8.48 6.58
C PHE A 160 0.48 7.77 7.94
N ILE A 161 -0.09 8.44 8.96
CA ILE A 161 -0.28 7.87 10.30
C ILE A 161 -1.22 6.67 10.27
N PHE A 162 -2.29 6.71 9.47
CA PHE A 162 -3.18 5.57 9.29
C PHE A 162 -2.41 4.33 8.80
N VAL A 163 -1.62 4.46 7.71
CA VAL A 163 -0.84 3.35 7.15
C VAL A 163 0.16 2.81 8.16
N LEU A 164 0.87 3.68 8.87
CA LEU A 164 1.81 3.25 9.91
C LEU A 164 1.12 2.47 11.04
N SER A 165 -0.02 2.97 11.53
CA SER A 165 -0.79 2.29 12.58
C SER A 165 -1.32 0.95 12.11
N LEU A 166 -1.90 0.88 10.89
CA LEU A 166 -2.39 -0.34 10.28
C LEU A 166 -1.29 -1.40 10.20
N MET A 167 -0.14 -1.04 9.64
CA MET A 167 0.98 -1.96 9.45
C MET A 167 1.62 -2.38 10.76
N TYR A 168 1.76 -1.46 11.73
CA TYR A 168 2.23 -1.78 13.07
C TYR A 168 1.32 -2.81 13.77
N GLU A 169 0.02 -2.64 13.70
CA GLU A 169 -0.94 -3.59 14.31
C GLU A 169 -0.88 -4.96 13.65
N MET A 170 -0.65 -5.04 12.35
CA MET A 170 -0.52 -6.32 11.65
C MET A 170 0.83 -6.99 11.92
N MET A 171 1.93 -6.25 11.81
CA MET A 171 3.29 -6.80 11.86
C MET A 171 3.76 -7.07 13.30
N ASN A 172 3.52 -6.13 14.22
CA ASN A 172 4.05 -6.21 15.58
C ASN A 172 3.03 -6.78 16.57
N ASN A 173 1.74 -6.52 16.36
CA ASN A 173 0.66 -6.98 17.22
C ASN A 173 -0.12 -8.17 16.65
N THR A 174 0.29 -8.71 15.49
CA THR A 174 -0.29 -9.91 14.84
C THR A 174 -1.82 -9.85 14.67
N LYS A 175 -2.35 -8.64 14.42
CA LYS A 175 -3.79 -8.46 14.18
C LYS A 175 -4.17 -8.86 12.77
N THR A 176 -5.40 -9.32 12.60
CA THR A 176 -5.99 -9.46 11.26
C THR A 176 -6.14 -8.09 10.60
N VAL A 177 -6.16 -8.05 9.26
CA VAL A 177 -6.37 -6.79 8.49
C VAL A 177 -7.57 -6.00 9.03
N ARG A 178 -8.70 -6.67 9.29
CA ARG A 178 -9.91 -6.02 9.83
C ARG A 178 -9.67 -5.39 11.20
N ASN A 179 -9.06 -6.10 12.13
CA ASN A 179 -8.84 -5.58 13.49
C ASN A 179 -7.79 -4.47 13.50
N ALA A 180 -6.75 -4.57 12.67
CA ALA A 180 -5.75 -3.53 12.49
C ALA A 180 -6.38 -2.27 11.85
N PHE A 181 -7.25 -2.44 10.85
CA PHE A 181 -8.00 -1.37 10.21
C PHE A 181 -8.87 -0.60 11.21
N GLU A 182 -9.65 -1.27 12.04
CA GLU A 182 -10.51 -0.60 13.03
C GLU A 182 -9.68 0.22 14.04
N ARG A 183 -8.51 -0.26 14.42
CA ARG A 183 -7.62 0.51 15.31
C ARG A 183 -7.01 1.71 14.62
N ALA A 184 -6.49 1.55 13.41
CA ALA A 184 -5.92 2.64 12.64
C ALA A 184 -6.97 3.73 12.34
N ARG A 185 -8.19 3.33 12.01
CA ARG A 185 -9.32 4.22 11.73
C ARG A 185 -9.80 5.00 12.97
N SER A 186 -9.50 4.53 14.18
CA SER A 186 -9.97 5.14 15.43
C SER A 186 -9.08 6.26 15.96
N ILE A 187 -8.04 6.68 15.24
CA ILE A 187 -7.07 7.68 15.71
C ILE A 187 -7.71 9.08 15.78
N ASP A 188 -8.35 9.53 14.70
CA ASP A 188 -9.01 10.83 14.60
C ASP A 188 -10.11 10.85 13.53
N GLU A 189 -10.67 12.03 13.24
CA GLU A 189 -11.74 12.18 12.23
C GLU A 189 -11.21 11.97 10.80
N GLU A 190 -9.98 12.36 10.50
CA GLU A 190 -9.35 12.19 9.18
C GLU A 190 -9.11 10.71 8.87
N THR A 191 -8.55 9.96 9.82
CA THR A 191 -8.31 8.52 9.63
C THR A 191 -9.61 7.71 9.50
N LYS A 192 -10.76 8.24 9.95
CA LYS A 192 -12.08 7.63 9.73
C LYS A 192 -12.54 7.62 8.28
N LEU A 193 -11.95 8.44 7.42
CA LEU A 193 -12.24 8.48 6.00
C LEU A 193 -11.79 7.20 5.27
N PHE A 194 -10.87 6.44 5.84
CA PHE A 194 -10.46 5.18 5.25
C PHE A 194 -11.61 4.15 5.26
N GLN A 195 -11.74 3.45 4.13
CA GLN A 195 -12.69 2.35 3.93
C GLN A 195 -11.92 1.04 3.67
N LEU A 196 -12.50 -0.06 4.15
CA LEU A 196 -11.99 -1.42 3.91
C LEU A 196 -12.99 -2.20 3.06
N TYR A 197 -12.55 -2.60 1.90
CA TYR A 197 -13.26 -3.50 1.00
C TYR A 197 -12.56 -4.87 0.98
N MET A 198 -13.33 -5.94 1.08
CA MET A 198 -12.78 -7.31 1.10
C MET A 198 -13.51 -8.19 0.08
N GLN A 199 -12.78 -9.10 -0.54
CA GLN A 199 -13.40 -10.15 -1.34
C GLN A 199 -14.43 -10.91 -0.48
N LYS A 200 -15.61 -11.09 -1.00
CA LYS A 200 -16.58 -12.01 -0.38
C LYS A 200 -15.99 -13.41 -0.47
N GLY A 201 -15.72 -14.05 0.67
CA GLY A 201 -15.15 -15.38 0.71
C GLY A 201 -15.95 -16.31 -0.23
N LYS A 202 -15.25 -17.01 -1.12
CA LYS A 202 -15.86 -18.13 -1.84
C LYS A 202 -16.30 -19.10 -0.73
N LYS A 203 -17.63 -19.25 -0.54
CA LYS A 203 -18.16 -20.36 0.24
C LYS A 203 -17.73 -21.62 -0.50
N GLY A 204 -16.69 -22.30 0.01
CA GLY A 204 -16.35 -23.66 -0.36
C GLY A 204 -17.29 -24.64 0.32
#